data_490f056ebb6ea2679ed542669ff22e6e
#
_entry.id   490f056ebb6ea2679ed542669ff22e6e
#
_cell.length_a   1.000
_cell.length_b   1.000
_cell.length_c   1.000
_cell.angle_alpha   90.00
_cell.angle_beta   90.00
_cell.angle_gamma   90.00
#
_symmetry.space_group_name_H-M   'P 1'
#
loop_
_entity.id
_entity.type
_entity.pdbx_description
1 polymer ?
#
loop_
_entity_poly.entity_id
_entity_poly.type
_entity_poly.pdbx_seq_one_letter_code
_entity_poly.pdbx_strand_id
1 'polypeptide(L)'
;MSIKLILGAAAIAAGGFIYYGKGKYDQYDSVLKNLRFNLKNIKKIKMGSGDITFESDVEIENPSNIGIDVPGKMVAIKNIHFYSLKGTYLGIATPNIADIQIPANGSRLITNIPVRVSLQTLGSSFTEIIGIVSNPDNLHITADIEAFGKSITV
;
A
#
# COMPACT_ATOMS: atom_id res chain seq x y z
N MET A 1 18.60 -8.16 6.02
CA MET A 1 17.23 -7.85 6.23
C MET A 1 16.99 -6.91 7.35
N SER A 2 16.77 -5.75 6.92
CA SER A 2 16.58 -4.61 7.79
C SER A 2 15.38 -4.70 8.74
N ILE A 3 14.43 -5.51 8.42
CA ILE A 3 13.22 -5.72 9.18
C ILE A 3 13.49 -6.32 10.57
N LYS A 4 14.44 -7.22 10.65
CA LYS A 4 14.82 -7.81 11.94
C LYS A 4 15.30 -6.77 12.94
N LEU A 5 15.95 -5.74 12.43
CA LEU A 5 16.43 -4.66 13.29
C LEU A 5 15.30 -3.83 13.88
N ILE A 6 14.22 -3.70 13.15
CA ILE A 6 13.16 -2.83 13.58
C ILE A 6 12.22 -3.51 14.53
N LEU A 7 11.99 -4.75 14.30
CA LEU A 7 11.29 -5.51 15.32
C LEU A 7 12.09 -5.49 16.61
N GLY A 8 13.40 -5.55 16.49
CA GLY A 8 14.28 -5.36 17.63
C GLY A 8 14.02 -4.05 18.35
N ALA A 9 13.89 -2.95 17.60
CA ALA A 9 13.60 -1.64 18.19
C ALA A 9 12.23 -1.58 18.83
N ALA A 10 11.22 -2.13 18.17
CA ALA A 10 9.88 -2.22 18.74
C ALA A 10 9.84 -3.11 19.99
N ALA A 11 10.59 -4.20 19.97
CA ALA A 11 10.68 -5.11 21.11
C ALA A 11 11.44 -4.49 22.28
N ILE A 12 12.43 -3.65 22.01
CA ILE A 12 13.13 -2.90 23.06
C ILE A 12 12.16 -1.98 23.81
N ALA A 13 11.27 -1.31 23.09
CA ALA A 13 10.26 -0.49 23.72
C ALA A 13 9.31 -1.28 24.62
N ALA A 14 9.11 -2.56 24.32
CA ALA A 14 8.28 -3.45 25.12
C ALA A 14 9.05 -4.18 26.23
N GLY A 15 10.36 -4.01 26.36
CA GLY A 15 11.20 -4.68 27.35
C GLY A 15 11.10 -6.21 27.25
N GLY A 16 12.14 -6.95 27.34
CA GLY A 16 12.13 -8.42 27.42
C GLY A 16 11.51 -9.22 26.27
N PHE A 17 10.79 -8.57 25.38
CA PHE A 17 10.10 -9.21 24.24
C PHE A 17 10.98 -9.32 22.98
N ILE A 18 12.27 -9.08 23.09
CA ILE A 18 13.17 -9.06 21.92
C ILE A 18 13.08 -10.36 21.12
N TYR A 19 13.15 -11.50 21.78
CA TYR A 19 13.06 -12.80 21.13
C TYR A 19 11.67 -13.09 20.57
N TYR A 20 10.65 -12.80 21.34
CA TYR A 20 9.27 -12.96 20.91
C TYR A 20 8.96 -12.04 19.73
N GLY A 21 9.34 -10.78 19.85
CA GLY A 21 9.17 -9.80 18.80
C GLY A 21 9.88 -10.17 17.52
N LYS A 22 11.09 -10.68 17.61
CA LYS A 22 11.86 -11.13 16.45
C LYS A 22 11.20 -12.30 15.73
N GLY A 23 10.71 -13.29 16.46
CA GLY A 23 9.99 -14.43 15.88
C GLY A 23 8.71 -13.99 15.17
N LYS A 24 7.92 -13.14 15.79
CA LYS A 24 6.73 -12.56 15.17
C LYS A 24 7.06 -11.76 13.93
N TYR A 25 8.13 -11.04 13.98
CA TYR A 25 8.55 -10.21 12.89
C TYR A 25 8.99 -11.02 11.67
N ASP A 26 9.84 -12.05 11.88
CA ASP A 26 10.26 -12.92 10.78
C ASP A 26 9.05 -13.61 10.13
N GLN A 27 8.04 -13.93 10.91
CA GLN A 27 6.77 -14.47 10.44
C GLN A 27 6.03 -13.46 9.58
N TYR A 28 5.87 -12.23 10.06
CA TYR A 28 5.18 -11.18 9.31
C TYR A 28 5.96 -10.68 8.09
N ASP A 29 7.28 -10.71 8.11
CA ASP A 29 8.09 -10.31 6.97
C ASP A 29 7.71 -11.09 5.70
N SER A 30 7.62 -12.40 5.81
CA SER A 30 7.19 -13.24 4.69
C SER A 30 5.76 -12.93 4.25
N VAL A 31 4.85 -12.76 5.20
CA VAL A 31 3.45 -12.43 4.90
C VAL A 31 3.33 -11.09 4.20
N LEU A 32 3.99 -10.07 4.74
CA LEU A 32 3.93 -8.71 4.18
C LEU A 32 4.48 -8.63 2.76
N LYS A 33 5.56 -9.35 2.48
CA LYS A 33 6.16 -9.39 1.14
C LYS A 33 5.30 -10.11 0.10
N ASN A 34 4.39 -10.95 0.55
CA ASN A 34 3.50 -11.71 -0.33
C ASN A 34 2.10 -11.10 -0.44
N LEU A 35 1.83 -10.00 0.23
CA LEU A 35 0.58 -9.30 0.06
C LEU A 35 0.40 -8.85 -1.40
N ARG A 36 -0.84 -8.92 -1.85
CA ARG A 36 -1.22 -8.48 -3.19
C ARG A 36 -2.17 -7.30 -3.08
N PHE A 37 -1.88 -6.26 -3.83
CA PHE A 37 -2.68 -5.06 -3.87
C PHE A 37 -3.37 -4.99 -5.24
N ASN A 38 -4.68 -5.07 -5.23
CA ASN A 38 -5.50 -5.08 -6.44
C ASN A 38 -6.37 -3.84 -6.48
N LEU A 39 -6.24 -3.05 -7.52
CA LEU A 39 -7.09 -1.90 -7.77
C LEU A 39 -8.45 -2.39 -8.28
N LYS A 40 -9.52 -2.07 -7.56
CA LYS A 40 -10.87 -2.55 -7.88
C LYS A 40 -11.73 -1.53 -8.60
N ASN A 41 -11.76 -0.30 -8.08
CA ASN A 41 -12.60 0.75 -8.63
C ASN A 41 -11.86 2.07 -8.69
N ILE A 42 -12.22 2.87 -9.66
CA ILE A 42 -11.83 4.27 -9.77
C ILE A 42 -13.11 5.09 -9.88
N LYS A 43 -13.27 6.07 -9.00
CA LYS A 43 -14.49 6.86 -8.85
C LYS A 43 -14.17 8.34 -8.76
N LYS A 44 -15.18 9.17 -9.05
CA LYS A 44 -15.13 10.62 -8.83
C LYS A 44 -13.93 11.29 -9.49
N ILE A 45 -13.67 10.93 -10.74
CA ILE A 45 -12.59 11.55 -11.51
C ILE A 45 -12.92 13.03 -11.73
N LYS A 46 -12.00 13.88 -11.29
CA LYS A 46 -12.12 15.34 -11.43
C LYS A 46 -10.87 15.91 -12.06
N MET A 47 -11.07 16.94 -12.85
CA MET A 47 -10.02 17.68 -13.53
C MET A 47 -9.76 18.98 -12.78
N GLY A 48 -8.52 19.18 -12.37
CA GLY A 48 -8.02 20.46 -11.83
C GLY A 48 -7.19 21.23 -12.84
N SER A 49 -6.62 22.36 -12.43
CA SER A 49 -5.82 23.23 -13.29
C SER A 49 -4.42 22.69 -13.60
N GLY A 50 -4.09 21.51 -13.27
CA GLY A 50 -2.78 20.88 -13.51
C GLY A 50 -2.70 19.49 -12.96
N ASP A 51 -3.82 18.96 -12.50
CA ASP A 51 -3.90 17.62 -11.95
C ASP A 51 -5.22 16.94 -12.27
N ILE A 52 -5.24 15.64 -12.08
CA ILE A 52 -6.44 14.82 -12.08
C ILE A 52 -6.52 14.19 -10.70
N THR A 53 -7.68 14.27 -10.07
CA THR A 53 -7.94 13.62 -8.79
C THR A 53 -9.03 12.58 -8.96
N PHE A 54 -8.94 11.51 -8.21
CA PHE A 54 -9.97 10.47 -8.16
C PHE A 54 -9.93 9.74 -6.82
N GLU A 55 -10.93 8.92 -6.57
CA GLU A 55 -10.93 7.99 -5.45
C GLU A 55 -10.73 6.58 -5.99
N SER A 56 -9.96 5.78 -5.28
CA SER A 56 -9.73 4.37 -5.62
C SER A 56 -10.17 3.45 -4.50
N ASP A 57 -10.62 2.25 -4.87
CA ASP A 57 -10.84 1.15 -3.96
C ASP A 57 -9.75 0.11 -4.21
N VAL A 58 -9.07 -0.31 -3.15
CA VAL A 58 -7.97 -1.26 -3.23
C VAL A 58 -8.26 -2.46 -2.34
N GLU A 59 -8.19 -3.64 -2.92
CA GLU A 59 -8.26 -4.89 -2.18
C GLU A 59 -6.85 -5.38 -1.84
N ILE A 60 -6.64 -5.72 -0.59
CA ILE A 60 -5.39 -6.30 -0.12
C ILE A 60 -5.64 -7.77 0.16
N GLU A 61 -4.98 -8.63 -0.60
CA GLU A 61 -5.07 -10.08 -0.42
C GLU A 61 -3.88 -10.59 0.36
N ASN A 62 -4.17 -11.48 1.30
CA ASN A 62 -3.17 -12.24 2.03
C ASN A 62 -3.22 -13.71 1.56
N PRO A 63 -2.35 -14.13 0.64
CA PRO A 63 -2.36 -15.51 0.16
C PRO A 63 -1.71 -16.49 1.13
N SER A 64 -1.16 -16.03 2.24
CA SER A 64 -0.51 -16.88 3.21
C SER A 64 -1.53 -17.55 4.16
N ASN A 65 -1.11 -18.60 4.81
CA ASN A 65 -1.90 -19.26 5.85
C ASN A 65 -1.75 -18.63 7.24
N ILE A 66 -1.12 -17.46 7.30
CA ILE A 66 -0.90 -16.69 8.52
C ILE A 66 -1.65 -15.37 8.38
N GLY A 67 -2.58 -15.09 9.28
CA GLY A 67 -3.29 -13.82 9.32
C GLY A 67 -2.43 -12.67 9.82
N ILE A 68 -2.73 -11.48 9.39
CA ILE A 68 -2.15 -10.25 9.92
C ILE A 68 -3.18 -9.64 10.87
N ASP A 69 -2.79 -9.48 12.11
CA ASP A 69 -3.58 -8.79 13.13
C ASP A 69 -2.60 -7.98 13.98
N VAL A 70 -2.30 -6.78 13.51
CA VAL A 70 -1.32 -5.90 14.16
C VAL A 70 -2.02 -4.61 14.54
N PRO A 71 -2.25 -4.38 15.84
CA PRO A 71 -2.91 -3.17 16.30
C PRO A 71 -1.99 -1.95 16.20
N GLY A 72 -2.62 -0.79 16.13
CA GLY A 72 -1.92 0.49 16.16
C GLY A 72 -1.12 0.76 14.89
N LYS A 73 0.01 1.44 15.07
CA LYS A 73 0.85 1.91 13.96
C LYS A 73 2.08 1.04 13.71
N MET A 74 2.15 -0.13 14.28
CA MET A 74 3.30 -1.02 14.08
C MET A 74 3.45 -1.49 12.64
N VAL A 75 2.33 -1.68 11.96
CA VAL A 75 2.27 -1.93 10.52
C VAL A 75 1.27 -0.95 9.93
N ALA A 76 1.67 -0.20 8.95
CA ALA A 76 0.81 0.77 8.29
C ALA A 76 1.08 0.81 6.79
N ILE A 77 0.04 0.98 6.00
CA ILE A 77 0.17 1.26 4.57
C ILE A 77 0.29 2.78 4.43
N LYS A 78 1.47 3.23 4.04
CA LYS A 78 1.80 4.65 3.96
C LYS A 78 1.41 5.25 2.63
N ASN A 79 1.87 4.63 1.55
CA ASN A 79 1.68 5.12 0.20
C ASN A 79 1.19 4.01 -0.71
N ILE A 80 0.45 4.39 -1.73
CA ILE A 80 0.14 3.54 -2.87
C ILE A 80 0.57 4.31 -4.11
N HIS A 81 1.44 3.71 -4.91
CA HIS A 81 1.94 4.29 -6.14
C HIS A 81 1.18 3.72 -7.32
N PHE A 82 0.87 4.58 -8.28
CA PHE A 82 0.11 4.23 -9.47
C PHE A 82 1.00 4.35 -10.69
N TYR A 83 0.98 3.31 -11.52
CA TYR A 83 1.75 3.22 -12.76
C TYR A 83 0.85 2.81 -13.91
N SER A 84 1.19 3.24 -15.12
CA SER A 84 0.61 2.65 -16.32
C SER A 84 1.09 1.21 -16.51
N LEU A 85 0.45 0.46 -17.39
CA LEU A 85 0.90 -0.89 -17.72
C LEU A 85 2.32 -0.92 -18.36
N LYS A 86 2.76 0.20 -18.91
CA LYS A 86 4.10 0.37 -19.45
C LYS A 86 5.14 0.75 -18.39
N GLY A 87 4.74 0.89 -17.15
CA GLY A 87 5.60 1.25 -16.04
C GLY A 87 5.82 2.75 -15.82
N THR A 88 5.08 3.60 -16.53
CA THR A 88 5.16 5.05 -16.31
C THR A 88 4.50 5.41 -14.98
N TYR A 89 5.23 6.09 -14.12
CA TYR A 89 4.71 6.58 -12.85
C TYR A 89 3.64 7.66 -13.08
N LEU A 90 2.48 7.50 -12.46
CA LEU A 90 1.35 8.40 -12.66
C LEU A 90 1.06 9.26 -11.43
N GLY A 91 1.13 8.69 -10.25
CA GLY A 91 0.78 9.44 -9.05
C GLY A 91 0.82 8.60 -7.79
N ILE A 92 0.47 9.23 -6.69
CA ILE A 92 0.57 8.66 -5.35
C ILE A 92 -0.70 8.94 -4.55
N ALA A 93 -1.10 7.97 -3.75
CA ALA A 93 -2.03 8.14 -2.65
C ALA A 93 -1.30 7.94 -1.33
N THR A 94 -1.70 8.67 -0.31
CA THR A 94 -1.13 8.56 1.05
C THR A 94 -2.22 8.24 2.06
N PRO A 95 -2.78 7.02 2.04
CA PRO A 95 -3.93 6.67 2.86
C PRO A 95 -3.63 6.58 4.35
N ASN A 96 -2.36 6.34 4.73
CA ASN A 96 -1.93 6.17 6.13
C ASN A 96 -2.83 5.20 6.91
N ILE A 97 -3.02 4.00 6.39
CA ILE A 97 -3.89 3.00 6.98
C ILE A 97 -3.12 2.24 8.05
N ALA A 98 -3.60 2.32 9.28
CA ALA A 98 -3.08 1.59 10.43
C ALA A 98 -4.08 0.50 10.88
N ASP A 99 -3.79 -0.18 11.98
CA ASP A 99 -4.64 -1.25 12.52
C ASP A 99 -4.95 -2.33 11.47
N ILE A 100 -3.89 -2.83 10.84
CA ILE A 100 -4.00 -3.77 9.73
C ILE A 100 -4.48 -5.13 10.24
N GLN A 101 -5.63 -5.55 9.73
CA GLN A 101 -6.21 -6.87 9.99
C GLN A 101 -6.58 -7.51 8.66
N ILE A 102 -5.86 -8.56 8.29
CA ILE A 102 -6.13 -9.30 7.06
C ILE A 102 -6.04 -10.78 7.41
N PRO A 103 -7.15 -11.53 7.31
CA PRO A 103 -7.14 -12.93 7.71
C PRO A 103 -6.25 -13.79 6.79
N ALA A 104 -5.83 -14.92 7.30
CA ALA A 104 -5.13 -15.92 6.50
C ALA A 104 -5.99 -16.34 5.30
N ASN A 105 -5.39 -16.42 4.12
CA ASN A 105 -6.07 -16.72 2.86
C ASN A 105 -7.30 -15.82 2.61
N GLY A 106 -7.27 -14.62 3.14
CA GLY A 106 -8.37 -13.66 3.06
C GLY A 106 -7.94 -12.34 2.45
N SER A 107 -8.88 -11.40 2.47
CA SER A 107 -8.65 -10.07 1.92
C SER A 107 -9.33 -8.98 2.73
N ARG A 108 -8.90 -7.75 2.50
CA ARG A 108 -9.53 -6.56 3.04
C ARG A 108 -9.69 -5.53 1.93
N LEU A 109 -10.89 -5.00 1.77
CA LEU A 109 -11.16 -3.92 0.83
C LEU A 109 -11.07 -2.58 1.55
N ILE A 110 -10.27 -1.67 1.00
CA ILE A 110 -10.16 -0.29 1.46
C ILE A 110 -10.75 0.60 0.39
N THR A 111 -11.73 1.39 0.77
CA THR A 111 -12.50 2.21 -0.16
C THR A 111 -12.17 3.69 -0.04
N ASN A 112 -12.46 4.43 -1.12
CA ASN A 112 -12.40 5.90 -1.17
C ASN A 112 -11.01 6.47 -0.84
N ILE A 113 -9.97 5.83 -1.34
CA ILE A 113 -8.60 6.33 -1.20
C ILE A 113 -8.40 7.49 -2.18
N PRO A 114 -8.13 8.72 -1.71
CA PRO A 114 -7.91 9.84 -2.60
C PRO A 114 -6.55 9.75 -3.32
N VAL A 115 -6.58 9.95 -4.63
CA VAL A 115 -5.39 9.89 -5.48
C VAL A 115 -5.26 11.18 -6.27
N ARG A 116 -4.04 11.67 -6.44
CA ARG A 116 -3.72 12.82 -7.27
C ARG A 116 -2.67 12.45 -8.29
N VAL A 117 -2.94 12.79 -9.56
CA VAL A 117 -2.02 12.63 -10.68
C VAL A 117 -1.65 14.02 -11.19
N SER A 118 -0.37 14.37 -11.14
CA SER A 118 0.12 15.64 -11.65
C SER A 118 0.40 15.54 -13.16
N LEU A 119 -0.24 16.39 -13.94
CA LEU A 119 -0.05 16.45 -15.39
C LEU A 119 1.29 17.03 -15.79
N GLN A 120 1.82 17.95 -14.98
CA GLN A 120 3.12 18.58 -15.25
C GLN A 120 4.28 17.57 -15.19
N THR A 121 4.20 16.63 -14.27
CA THR A 121 5.25 15.62 -14.10
C THR A 121 5.27 14.63 -15.26
N LEU A 122 4.14 14.41 -15.92
CA LEU A 122 3.99 13.37 -16.93
C LEU A 122 4.27 13.84 -18.36
N GLY A 123 4.18 15.13 -18.64
CA GLY A 123 4.33 15.66 -19.99
C GLY A 123 3.32 15.08 -20.98
N SER A 124 2.27 14.41 -20.51
CA SER A 124 1.28 13.74 -21.31
C SER A 124 0.03 14.59 -21.52
N SER A 125 -0.70 14.31 -22.57
CA SER A 125 -1.98 14.98 -22.81
C SER A 125 -3.01 14.53 -21.77
N PHE A 126 -3.88 15.44 -21.44
CA PHE A 126 -4.97 15.22 -20.50
C PHE A 126 -5.88 14.05 -20.90
N THR A 127 -6.23 13.97 -22.19
CA THR A 127 -7.08 12.91 -22.72
C THR A 127 -6.46 11.53 -22.57
N GLU A 128 -5.14 11.45 -22.73
CA GLU A 128 -4.38 10.22 -22.59
C GLU A 128 -4.42 9.70 -21.14
N ILE A 129 -4.23 10.58 -20.18
CA ILE A 129 -4.28 10.23 -18.74
C ILE A 129 -5.69 9.80 -18.33
N ILE A 130 -6.70 10.52 -18.77
CA ILE A 130 -8.11 10.14 -18.49
C ILE A 130 -8.41 8.74 -19.02
N GLY A 131 -7.96 8.44 -20.24
CA GLY A 131 -8.13 7.10 -20.82
C GLY A 131 -7.49 6.00 -19.98
N ILE A 132 -6.33 6.29 -19.37
CA ILE A 132 -5.63 5.34 -18.50
C ILE A 132 -6.35 5.19 -17.16
N VAL A 133 -6.66 6.30 -16.47
CA VAL A 133 -7.19 6.25 -15.11
C VAL A 133 -8.68 5.88 -15.04
N SER A 134 -9.39 5.88 -16.15
CA SER A 134 -10.82 5.53 -16.18
C SER A 134 -11.09 4.03 -16.04
N ASN A 135 -10.07 3.19 -16.21
CA ASN A 135 -10.20 1.74 -16.09
C ASN A 135 -9.11 1.18 -15.16
N PRO A 136 -9.49 0.52 -14.04
CA PRO A 136 -8.52 -0.10 -13.14
C PRO A 136 -7.57 -1.08 -13.82
N ASP A 137 -8.02 -1.77 -14.87
CA ASP A 137 -7.20 -2.75 -15.58
C ASP A 137 -6.03 -2.13 -16.36
N ASN A 138 -6.06 -0.82 -16.56
CA ASN A 138 -4.99 -0.07 -17.22
C ASN A 138 -3.90 0.40 -16.25
N LEU A 139 -4.04 0.10 -14.97
CA LEU A 139 -3.16 0.57 -13.93
C LEU A 139 -2.50 -0.59 -13.18
N HIS A 140 -1.27 -0.35 -12.80
CA HIS A 140 -0.54 -1.18 -11.86
C HIS A 140 -0.25 -0.38 -10.61
N ILE A 141 -0.38 -1.00 -9.44
CA ILE A 141 -0.11 -0.34 -8.17
C ILE A 141 0.96 -1.09 -7.38
N THR A 142 1.72 -0.33 -6.60
CA THR A 142 2.60 -0.85 -5.55
C THR A 142 2.28 -0.12 -4.24
N ALA A 143 2.57 -0.75 -3.14
CA ALA A 143 2.32 -0.16 -1.82
C ALA A 143 3.59 -0.09 -0.99
N ASP A 144 3.78 1.05 -0.32
CA ASP A 144 4.80 1.20 0.70
C ASP A 144 4.18 0.86 2.05
N ILE A 145 4.67 -0.18 2.67
CA ILE A 145 4.27 -0.63 3.99
C ILE A 145 5.37 -0.24 4.95
N GLU A 146 5.02 0.53 5.97
CA GLU A 146 5.91 0.75 7.10
C GLU A 146 5.61 -0.32 8.14
N ALA A 147 6.61 -1.14 8.41
CA ALA A 147 6.49 -2.20 9.39
C ALA A 147 7.60 -2.05 10.42
N PHE A 148 7.20 -1.85 11.68
CA PHE A 148 8.13 -1.72 12.81
C PHE A 148 9.22 -0.67 12.57
N GLY A 149 8.85 0.45 11.93
CA GLY A 149 9.73 1.57 11.66
C GLY A 149 10.52 1.52 10.35
N LYS A 150 10.35 0.50 9.51
CA LYS A 150 10.98 0.40 8.19
C LYS A 150 9.98 0.23 7.06
N SER A 151 10.41 0.66 5.87
CA SER A 151 9.57 0.60 4.67
C SER A 151 9.87 -0.65 3.85
N ILE A 152 8.81 -1.27 3.41
CA ILE A 152 8.81 -2.37 2.43
C ILE A 152 7.90 -1.94 1.30
N THR A 153 8.36 -2.09 0.05
CA THR A 153 7.51 -1.87 -1.13
C THR A 153 7.09 -3.22 -1.72
N VAL A 154 5.81 -3.38 -1.93
CA VAL A 154 5.21 -4.59 -2.53
C VAL A 154 4.30 -4.25 -3.67
#